data_c088f95fb6272b0ba64ab87a436f4bad
#
_entry.id   c088f95fb6272b0ba64ab87a436f4bad
#
_cell.length_a   1.000
_cell.length_b   1.000
_cell.length_c   1.000
_cell.angle_alpha   90.00
_cell.angle_beta   90.00
_cell.angle_gamma   90.00
#
_symmetry.space_group_name_H-M   'P 1'
#
loop_
_entity.id
_entity.type
_entity.pdbx_description
1 polymer ?
#
loop_
_entity_poly.entity_id
_entity_poly.type
_entity_poly.pdbx_seq_one_letter_code
_entity_poly.pdbx_strand_id
1 'polypeptide(L)'
;VPHTTEPRRRTVGRALAPGRSAARPGVLPRALLAALLGGLALLGVLATASPAAAHAALTGSDPAQGSVVRDAPEQVSLDFSEGVTMSEDSIRVLDPHGERADTGKIRDTGTAGKVQRTVSLKPGVPQGTYTVAWQAVSADSHPVSGAFTFSVGKPSKTTATVPQEDKNTGGGAVGTLYGIGRYAAYAGYVLLIGGAAFVLLCAPRAASSRAVQRLTVTGWTVLTAATLALLLLRNPYTGSGKLADVADLGGLGDVVATKPGAALVSRLLLLAAAGLFVSVLFGAYARRENGGRDTDGRTGGATQGAAADAGTGSAKPDGTAAEGTGTDGAEAVRERRDLRYGLAIGGTVVAAGLAATWAMAEHASTGLQTAVAMPVDVLHLLAVALWLGGLAALFCLLRWGPSPTGAEARRFSRVAFTSVTVLAATGLYQSWRQVGTLDALTSTSYGQLLIVKVVLVAALVAVGWFSRRWTARLTEDPAAGERPQAARAAAVPGSRSPERAATPAG
;
A
#
# COMPACT_ATOMS: atom_id res chain seq x y z
N VAL A 1 -27.63 -68.54 68.37
CA VAL A 1 -28.24 -67.75 67.34
C VAL A 1 -27.11 -66.91 66.74
N PRO A 2 -26.68 -67.20 65.50
CA PRO A 2 -25.54 -66.53 64.87
C PRO A 2 -26.00 -65.28 64.06
N HIS A 3 -25.30 -64.22 64.19
CA HIS A 3 -25.43 -63.02 63.43
C HIS A 3 -24.65 -63.18 62.10
N THR A 4 -25.36 -63.10 60.98
CA THR A 4 -24.84 -63.01 59.63
C THR A 4 -24.51 -61.54 59.31
N THR A 5 -23.29 -61.22 59.05
CA THR A 5 -22.81 -59.93 58.49
C THR A 5 -22.73 -59.98 57.01
N GLU A 6 -23.51 -59.16 56.33
CA GLU A 6 -23.50 -58.97 54.83
C GLU A 6 -22.32 -58.05 54.41
N PRO A 7 -21.61 -58.33 53.32
CA PRO A 7 -20.54 -57.47 52.83
C PRO A 7 -21.09 -56.33 51.99
N ARG A 8 -20.70 -55.09 52.36
CA ARG A 8 -20.93 -53.86 51.63
C ARG A 8 -20.30 -53.92 50.24
N ARG A 9 -21.10 -53.85 49.17
CA ARG A 9 -20.67 -53.60 47.79
C ARG A 9 -20.10 -52.17 47.64
N ARG A 10 -18.82 -52.07 47.30
CA ARG A 10 -18.19 -50.82 46.82
C ARG A 10 -18.66 -50.56 45.40
N THR A 11 -19.40 -49.48 45.22
CA THR A 11 -19.69 -48.90 43.87
C THR A 11 -18.44 -48.25 43.34
N VAL A 12 -17.88 -48.84 42.26
CA VAL A 12 -16.81 -48.24 41.48
C VAL A 12 -17.39 -47.10 40.66
N GLY A 13 -17.05 -45.87 41.04
CA GLY A 13 -17.39 -44.66 40.30
C GLY A 13 -16.73 -44.70 38.94
N ARG A 14 -17.56 -44.77 37.91
CA ARG A 14 -17.15 -44.67 36.48
C ARG A 14 -16.68 -43.25 36.20
N ALA A 15 -15.37 -43.02 36.12
CA ALA A 15 -14.78 -41.74 35.70
C ALA A 15 -15.26 -41.43 34.28
N LEU A 16 -16.02 -40.34 34.16
CA LEU A 16 -16.37 -39.72 32.85
C LEU A 16 -15.08 -39.21 32.17
N ALA A 17 -14.72 -39.81 31.09
CA ALA A 17 -13.67 -39.31 30.21
C ALA A 17 -14.06 -37.90 29.69
N PRO A 18 -13.08 -36.94 29.64
CA PRO A 18 -13.34 -35.64 29.06
C PRO A 18 -13.68 -35.77 27.58
N GLY A 19 -14.89 -35.29 27.26
CA GLY A 19 -15.38 -35.29 25.88
C GLY A 19 -14.41 -34.56 24.95
N ARG A 20 -13.89 -35.30 23.96
CA ARG A 20 -13.24 -34.72 22.79
C ARG A 20 -14.23 -33.79 22.12
N SER A 21 -14.04 -32.48 22.26
CA SER A 21 -14.70 -31.49 21.41
C SER A 21 -14.33 -31.79 19.95
N ALA A 22 -15.24 -32.48 19.26
CA ALA A 22 -15.16 -32.61 17.82
C ALA A 22 -15.24 -31.19 17.20
N ALA A 23 -14.13 -30.72 16.67
CA ALA A 23 -14.11 -29.51 15.86
C ALA A 23 -15.14 -29.69 14.74
N ARG A 24 -16.15 -28.82 14.71
CA ARG A 24 -17.20 -28.81 13.69
C ARG A 24 -16.56 -28.57 12.32
N PRO A 25 -16.49 -29.59 11.43
CA PRO A 25 -15.98 -29.41 10.07
C PRO A 25 -17.12 -28.89 9.19
N GLY A 26 -17.32 -27.58 9.11
CA GLY A 26 -18.45 -27.14 8.30
C GLY A 26 -18.53 -25.65 7.96
N VAL A 27 -17.82 -24.78 8.63
CA VAL A 27 -17.96 -23.32 8.39
C VAL A 27 -16.94 -22.81 7.39
N LEU A 28 -15.68 -23.29 7.43
CA LEU A 28 -14.65 -22.88 6.49
C LEU A 28 -14.96 -23.22 5.01
N PRO A 29 -15.41 -24.45 4.66
CA PRO A 29 -15.70 -24.75 3.25
C PRO A 29 -16.93 -24.00 2.73
N ARG A 30 -17.92 -23.70 3.57
CA ARG A 30 -19.09 -22.91 3.17
C ARG A 30 -18.75 -21.43 2.95
N ALA A 31 -17.90 -20.83 3.79
CA ALA A 31 -17.43 -19.46 3.59
C ALA A 31 -16.54 -19.31 2.35
N LEU A 32 -15.68 -20.30 2.08
CA LEU A 32 -14.88 -20.36 0.85
C LEU A 32 -15.76 -20.55 -0.39
N LEU A 33 -16.78 -21.43 -0.32
CA LEU A 33 -17.71 -21.62 -1.42
C LEU A 33 -18.56 -20.38 -1.67
N ALA A 34 -19.04 -19.70 -0.63
CA ALA A 34 -19.77 -18.44 -0.74
C ALA A 34 -18.90 -17.32 -1.33
N ALA A 35 -17.61 -17.23 -0.93
CA ALA A 35 -16.67 -16.30 -1.50
C ALA A 35 -16.35 -16.61 -2.97
N LEU A 36 -16.23 -17.89 -3.32
CA LEU A 36 -16.01 -18.34 -4.69
C LEU A 36 -17.22 -18.05 -5.58
N LEU A 37 -18.43 -18.36 -5.11
CA LEU A 37 -19.68 -18.09 -5.82
C LEU A 37 -19.95 -16.59 -5.94
N GLY A 38 -19.68 -15.81 -4.90
CA GLY A 38 -19.75 -14.34 -4.94
C GLY A 38 -18.74 -13.75 -5.91
N GLY A 39 -17.51 -14.27 -5.94
CA GLY A 39 -16.48 -13.90 -6.92
C GLY A 39 -16.89 -14.27 -8.36
N LEU A 40 -17.47 -15.44 -8.56
CA LEU A 40 -17.95 -15.89 -9.88
C LEU A 40 -19.15 -15.07 -10.37
N ALA A 41 -20.09 -14.73 -9.48
CA ALA A 41 -21.22 -13.86 -9.80
C ALA A 41 -20.74 -12.43 -10.13
N LEU A 42 -19.78 -11.90 -9.37
CA LEU A 42 -19.14 -10.62 -9.66
C LEU A 42 -18.43 -10.65 -11.01
N LEU A 43 -17.66 -11.71 -11.31
CA LEU A 43 -17.04 -11.93 -12.62
C LEU A 43 -18.06 -11.97 -13.75
N GLY A 44 -19.22 -12.59 -13.55
CA GLY A 44 -20.31 -12.63 -14.53
C GLY A 44 -20.90 -11.24 -14.84
N VAL A 45 -21.12 -10.42 -13.82
CA VAL A 45 -21.58 -9.01 -14.00
C VAL A 45 -20.48 -8.17 -14.68
N LEU A 46 -19.22 -8.45 -14.40
CA LEU A 46 -18.05 -7.75 -14.93
C LEU A 46 -17.79 -8.11 -16.42
N ALA A 47 -18.17 -9.29 -16.87
CA ALA A 47 -17.98 -9.73 -18.26
C ALA A 47 -18.84 -8.96 -19.29
N THR A 48 -19.84 -8.18 -18.86
CA THR A 48 -20.70 -7.37 -19.73
C THR A 48 -20.25 -5.92 -19.88
N ALA A 49 -19.15 -5.49 -19.23
CA ALA A 49 -18.67 -4.13 -19.29
C ALA A 49 -17.84 -3.87 -20.55
N SER A 50 -18.11 -2.76 -21.24
CA SER A 50 -17.32 -2.28 -22.39
C SER A 50 -15.88 -1.96 -21.98
N PRO A 51 -14.88 -2.13 -22.88
CA PRO A 51 -13.49 -1.82 -22.59
C PRO A 51 -13.34 -0.34 -22.20
N ALA A 52 -12.77 -0.07 -21.05
CA ALA A 52 -12.41 1.28 -20.61
C ALA A 52 -11.00 1.60 -21.15
N ALA A 53 -10.90 2.49 -22.14
CA ALA A 53 -9.62 3.05 -22.52
C ALA A 53 -9.14 3.96 -21.38
N ALA A 54 -8.01 3.60 -20.79
CA ALA A 54 -7.44 4.31 -19.64
C ALA A 54 -6.52 5.48 -20.04
N HIS A 55 -6.21 5.61 -21.34
CA HIS A 55 -5.41 6.67 -21.92
C HIS A 55 -6.22 7.47 -22.94
N ALA A 56 -5.89 8.74 -23.08
CA ALA A 56 -6.50 9.57 -24.10
C ALA A 56 -6.27 8.95 -25.49
N ALA A 57 -7.35 8.64 -26.18
CA ALA A 57 -7.32 8.21 -27.56
C ALA A 57 -7.83 9.33 -28.47
N LEU A 58 -7.22 9.47 -29.63
CA LEU A 58 -7.77 10.31 -30.69
C LEU A 58 -9.04 9.65 -31.21
N THR A 59 -10.19 10.29 -30.99
CA THR A 59 -11.52 9.77 -31.38
C THR A 59 -12.02 10.34 -32.69
N GLY A 60 -11.46 11.47 -33.12
CA GLY A 60 -11.81 12.14 -34.37
C GLY A 60 -10.82 13.22 -34.73
N SER A 61 -10.87 13.66 -35.98
CA SER A 61 -10.12 14.82 -36.47
C SER A 61 -10.89 15.54 -37.57
N ASP A 62 -10.65 16.82 -37.70
CA ASP A 62 -11.15 17.63 -38.80
C ASP A 62 -9.97 18.44 -39.38
N PRO A 63 -9.53 18.18 -40.63
CA PRO A 63 -10.02 17.15 -41.57
C PRO A 63 -9.86 15.72 -41.05
N ALA A 64 -10.80 14.83 -41.46
CA ALA A 64 -10.78 13.44 -41.04
C ALA A 64 -9.57 12.70 -41.60
N GLN A 65 -9.06 11.69 -40.87
CA GLN A 65 -7.97 10.86 -41.32
C GLN A 65 -8.26 10.24 -42.70
N GLY A 66 -7.32 10.42 -43.66
CA GLY A 66 -7.41 9.89 -45.03
C GLY A 66 -8.35 10.70 -45.91
N SER A 67 -9.00 11.76 -45.47
CA SER A 67 -9.92 12.56 -46.27
C SER A 67 -9.21 13.39 -47.30
N VAL A 68 -9.94 13.74 -48.36
CA VAL A 68 -9.52 14.69 -49.39
C VAL A 68 -10.47 15.87 -49.35
N VAL A 69 -9.97 17.05 -48.97
CA VAL A 69 -10.71 18.32 -48.94
C VAL A 69 -10.41 19.12 -50.21
N ARG A 70 -11.38 19.85 -50.72
CA ARG A 70 -11.19 20.64 -51.94
C ARG A 70 -10.29 21.83 -51.69
N ASP A 71 -10.62 22.58 -50.64
CA ASP A 71 -9.92 23.81 -50.27
C ASP A 71 -9.12 23.57 -48.98
N ALA A 72 -8.05 24.33 -48.84
CA ALA A 72 -7.22 24.26 -47.65
C ALA A 72 -8.02 24.68 -46.40
N PRO A 73 -8.12 23.87 -45.35
CA PRO A 73 -8.81 24.26 -44.13
C PRO A 73 -8.03 25.36 -43.40
N GLU A 74 -8.71 26.21 -42.65
CA GLU A 74 -8.07 27.25 -41.84
C GLU A 74 -7.35 26.66 -40.62
N GLN A 75 -7.79 25.49 -40.17
CA GLN A 75 -7.30 24.84 -38.97
C GLN A 75 -7.41 23.31 -39.05
N VAL A 76 -6.66 22.63 -38.18
CA VAL A 76 -6.79 21.19 -37.93
C VAL A 76 -7.24 21.01 -36.48
N SER A 77 -8.30 20.24 -36.29
CA SER A 77 -8.89 19.94 -34.97
C SER A 77 -8.72 18.46 -34.63
N LEU A 78 -8.41 18.17 -33.37
CA LEU A 78 -8.24 16.83 -32.83
C LEU A 78 -9.18 16.62 -31.67
N ASP A 79 -10.01 15.58 -31.72
CA ASP A 79 -10.94 15.20 -30.68
C ASP A 79 -10.38 14.05 -29.86
N PHE A 80 -10.41 14.15 -28.54
CA PHE A 80 -9.88 13.14 -27.63
C PHE A 80 -10.96 12.55 -26.74
N SER A 81 -10.76 11.28 -26.32
CA SER A 81 -11.68 10.54 -25.46
C SER A 81 -11.71 11.06 -24.01
N GLU A 82 -10.69 11.80 -23.61
CA GLU A 82 -10.56 12.41 -22.27
C GLU A 82 -9.68 13.67 -22.31
N GLY A 83 -9.59 14.37 -21.17
CA GLY A 83 -8.76 15.57 -21.05
C GLY A 83 -7.31 15.33 -21.40
N VAL A 84 -6.74 16.19 -22.25
CA VAL A 84 -5.33 16.18 -22.63
C VAL A 84 -4.69 17.52 -22.35
N THR A 85 -3.43 17.48 -21.93
CA THR A 85 -2.53 18.65 -21.86
C THR A 85 -1.62 18.64 -23.08
N MET A 86 -1.59 19.75 -23.79
CA MET A 86 -0.72 19.99 -24.94
C MET A 86 -0.04 21.36 -24.77
N SER A 87 1.24 21.41 -25.06
CA SER A 87 2.01 22.66 -25.18
C SER A 87 1.99 23.18 -26.60
N GLU A 88 2.51 24.39 -26.83
CA GLU A 88 2.83 24.87 -28.18
C GLU A 88 3.67 23.80 -28.89
N ASP A 89 3.47 23.68 -30.20
CA ASP A 89 4.13 22.68 -31.07
C ASP A 89 3.75 21.20 -30.85
N SER A 90 2.85 20.87 -29.93
CA SER A 90 2.36 19.50 -29.74
C SER A 90 1.50 18.98 -30.89
N ILE A 91 1.00 19.84 -31.77
CA ILE A 91 0.38 19.47 -33.04
C ILE A 91 1.22 20.10 -34.14
N ARG A 92 1.71 19.27 -35.08
CA ARG A 92 2.49 19.70 -36.24
C ARG A 92 1.83 19.22 -37.51
N VAL A 93 1.59 20.12 -38.43
CA VAL A 93 1.08 19.81 -39.75
C VAL A 93 2.18 20.04 -40.75
N LEU A 94 2.65 18.96 -41.37
CA LEU A 94 3.69 18.99 -42.38
C LEU A 94 3.04 18.92 -43.77
N ASP A 95 3.50 19.75 -44.69
CA ASP A 95 3.11 19.74 -46.07
C ASP A 95 3.73 18.55 -46.84
N PRO A 96 3.44 18.35 -48.16
CA PRO A 96 4.02 17.26 -48.94
C PRO A 96 5.55 17.30 -49.07
N HIS A 97 6.19 18.43 -48.79
CA HIS A 97 7.64 18.62 -48.81
C HIS A 97 8.29 18.46 -47.45
N GLY A 98 7.48 18.24 -46.38
CA GLY A 98 7.95 18.12 -45.01
C GLY A 98 8.14 19.46 -44.29
N GLU A 99 7.70 20.57 -44.92
CA GLU A 99 7.74 21.88 -44.31
C GLU A 99 6.52 22.08 -43.37
N ARG A 100 6.71 22.91 -42.34
CA ARG A 100 5.67 23.18 -41.37
C ARG A 100 4.60 24.12 -41.92
N ALA A 101 3.38 23.62 -41.99
CA ALA A 101 2.20 24.30 -42.52
C ALA A 101 1.32 24.95 -41.41
N ASP A 102 1.51 24.62 -40.15
CA ASP A 102 0.75 25.17 -39.01
C ASP A 102 1.45 26.37 -38.36
N THR A 103 0.71 27.06 -37.44
CA THR A 103 1.21 28.22 -36.69
C THR A 103 1.87 27.87 -35.36
N GLY A 104 1.82 26.62 -34.92
CA GLY A 104 2.32 26.16 -33.63
C GLY A 104 1.44 26.45 -32.41
N LYS A 105 0.54 27.41 -32.52
CA LYS A 105 -0.32 27.82 -31.39
C LYS A 105 -1.55 26.92 -31.28
N ILE A 106 -1.63 26.18 -30.18
CA ILE A 106 -2.75 25.29 -29.89
C ILE A 106 -3.80 26.02 -29.08
N ARG A 107 -5.06 25.84 -29.47
CA ARG A 107 -6.23 26.39 -28.79
C ARG A 107 -7.10 25.25 -28.26
N ASP A 108 -7.68 25.45 -27.09
CA ASP A 108 -8.75 24.60 -26.57
C ASP A 108 -10.06 25.09 -27.15
N THR A 109 -10.66 24.31 -28.02
CA THR A 109 -11.95 24.61 -28.67
C THR A 109 -13.04 23.63 -28.20
N GLY A 110 -12.73 22.81 -27.17
CA GLY A 110 -13.66 21.85 -26.59
C GLY A 110 -14.86 22.53 -25.94
N THR A 111 -15.98 21.82 -25.91
CA THR A 111 -17.18 22.19 -25.20
C THR A 111 -17.48 21.19 -24.09
N ALA A 112 -18.47 21.43 -23.23
CA ALA A 112 -18.85 20.53 -22.16
C ALA A 112 -19.07 19.09 -22.70
N GLY A 113 -18.20 18.16 -22.31
CA GLY A 113 -18.24 16.75 -22.73
C GLY A 113 -17.45 16.40 -24.00
N LYS A 114 -16.84 17.38 -24.68
CA LYS A 114 -15.99 17.15 -25.86
C LYS A 114 -14.62 17.81 -25.65
N VAL A 115 -13.55 17.00 -25.65
CA VAL A 115 -12.17 17.50 -25.55
C VAL A 115 -11.61 17.68 -26.95
N GLN A 116 -11.43 18.94 -27.36
CA GLN A 116 -10.93 19.27 -28.69
C GLN A 116 -9.73 20.22 -28.61
N ARG A 117 -8.69 19.93 -29.39
CA ARG A 117 -7.50 20.76 -29.54
C ARG A 117 -7.34 21.13 -31.00
N THR A 118 -7.04 22.40 -31.27
CA THR A 118 -7.02 22.95 -32.62
C THR A 118 -5.74 23.75 -32.86
N VAL A 119 -5.15 23.58 -34.03
CA VAL A 119 -4.05 24.41 -34.53
C VAL A 119 -4.43 25.08 -35.85
N SER A 120 -4.12 26.37 -36.02
CA SER A 120 -4.37 27.07 -37.25
C SER A 120 -3.32 26.76 -38.30
N LEU A 121 -3.71 26.63 -39.55
CA LEU A 121 -2.81 26.55 -40.69
C LEU A 121 -2.37 27.93 -41.17
N LYS A 122 -1.21 28.01 -41.81
CA LYS A 122 -0.72 29.21 -42.51
C LYS A 122 -1.56 29.44 -43.74
N PRO A 123 -1.77 30.70 -44.15
CA PRO A 123 -2.47 30.97 -45.38
C PRO A 123 -1.68 30.52 -46.63
N GLY A 124 -2.38 30.08 -47.68
CA GLY A 124 -1.77 29.73 -48.94
C GLY A 124 -1.05 28.39 -48.99
N VAL A 125 -1.44 27.44 -48.16
CA VAL A 125 -0.85 26.06 -48.17
C VAL A 125 -1.11 25.38 -49.54
N PRO A 126 -0.09 24.68 -50.12
CA PRO A 126 -0.18 24.05 -51.43
C PRO A 126 -1.12 22.84 -51.46
N GLN A 127 -1.53 22.40 -52.67
CA GLN A 127 -2.24 21.13 -52.82
C GLN A 127 -1.31 19.95 -52.55
N GLY A 128 -1.85 18.89 -51.97
CA GLY A 128 -1.13 17.65 -51.71
C GLY A 128 -1.51 16.99 -50.39
N THR A 129 -0.75 15.96 -50.01
CA THR A 129 -1.00 15.19 -48.78
C THR A 129 -0.24 15.79 -47.59
N TYR A 130 -0.97 16.16 -46.57
CA TYR A 130 -0.48 16.69 -45.31
C TYR A 130 -0.35 15.59 -44.28
N THR A 131 0.72 15.64 -43.48
CA THR A 131 0.90 14.75 -42.32
C THR A 131 0.69 15.54 -41.04
N VAL A 132 -0.26 15.11 -40.24
CA VAL A 132 -0.55 15.66 -38.91
C VAL A 132 0.10 14.76 -37.88
N ALA A 133 1.16 15.23 -37.23
CA ALA A 133 1.76 14.57 -36.08
C ALA A 133 1.33 15.28 -34.81
N TRP A 134 0.97 14.51 -33.78
CA TRP A 134 0.53 15.08 -32.52
C TRP A 134 1.09 14.30 -31.34
N GLN A 135 1.26 14.99 -30.22
CA GLN A 135 1.63 14.44 -28.94
C GLN A 135 0.89 15.16 -27.82
N ALA A 136 0.50 14.44 -26.80
CA ALA A 136 -0.24 14.95 -25.66
C ALA A 136 0.13 14.20 -24.39
N VAL A 137 -0.16 14.80 -23.25
CA VAL A 137 -0.18 14.10 -21.97
C VAL A 137 -1.63 13.95 -21.54
N SER A 138 -2.09 12.71 -21.40
CA SER A 138 -3.45 12.41 -20.99
C SER A 138 -3.72 12.80 -19.54
N ALA A 139 -4.99 12.87 -19.14
CA ALA A 139 -5.39 13.27 -17.79
C ALA A 139 -4.78 12.38 -16.70
N ASP A 140 -4.43 11.13 -17.02
CA ASP A 140 -3.73 10.18 -16.16
C ASP A 140 -2.20 10.35 -16.15
N SER A 141 -1.69 11.41 -16.76
CA SER A 141 -0.25 11.75 -16.82
C SER A 141 0.61 10.86 -17.71
N HIS A 142 0.03 10.06 -18.61
CA HIS A 142 0.79 9.31 -19.60
C HIS A 142 0.93 10.07 -20.92
N PRO A 143 2.13 10.09 -21.53
CA PRO A 143 2.32 10.66 -22.86
C PRO A 143 1.67 9.73 -23.90
N VAL A 144 0.91 10.33 -24.80
CA VAL A 144 0.29 9.69 -25.94
C VAL A 144 0.66 10.46 -27.21
N SER A 145 0.85 9.78 -28.33
CA SER A 145 1.21 10.40 -29.59
C SER A 145 0.65 9.62 -30.77
N GLY A 146 0.49 10.27 -31.89
CA GLY A 146 0.06 9.64 -33.12
C GLY A 146 0.32 10.52 -34.33
N ALA A 147 0.03 9.97 -35.51
CA ALA A 147 0.07 10.69 -36.76
C ALA A 147 -1.01 10.17 -37.71
N PHE A 148 -1.53 11.06 -38.56
CA PHE A 148 -2.46 10.72 -39.62
C PHE A 148 -2.25 11.66 -40.81
N THR A 149 -2.88 11.37 -41.93
CA THR A 149 -2.76 12.20 -43.15
C THR A 149 -4.15 12.65 -43.62
N PHE A 150 -4.19 13.81 -44.27
CA PHE A 150 -5.32 14.26 -45.10
C PHE A 150 -4.74 14.92 -46.38
N SER A 151 -5.55 15.16 -47.38
CA SER A 151 -5.09 15.77 -48.62
C SER A 151 -5.93 16.99 -48.99
N VAL A 152 -5.26 18.01 -49.54
CA VAL A 152 -5.89 19.19 -50.13
C VAL A 152 -5.86 19.08 -51.64
N GLY A 153 -7.00 19.10 -52.29
CA GLY A 153 -7.13 18.93 -53.73
C GLY A 153 -6.80 17.51 -54.20
N LYS A 154 -5.57 17.25 -54.59
CA LYS A 154 -5.12 15.93 -55.08
C LYS A 154 -4.11 15.30 -54.12
N PRO A 155 -4.23 14.01 -53.81
CA PRO A 155 -3.22 13.30 -52.98
C PRO A 155 -1.85 13.33 -53.65
N SER A 156 -0.80 13.53 -52.86
CA SER A 156 0.62 13.43 -53.30
C SER A 156 1.05 11.98 -53.39
N LYS A 157 2.04 11.69 -54.24
CA LYS A 157 2.69 10.36 -54.29
C LYS A 157 3.64 10.13 -53.10
N THR A 158 4.11 11.21 -52.48
CA THR A 158 5.00 11.21 -51.29
C THR A 158 4.27 11.79 -50.10
N THR A 159 4.44 11.18 -48.93
CA THR A 159 4.03 11.71 -47.63
C THR A 159 5.28 12.14 -46.89
N ALA A 160 5.19 13.25 -46.16
CA ALA A 160 6.28 13.71 -45.32
C ALA A 160 6.58 12.66 -44.22
N THR A 161 7.83 12.31 -44.06
CA THR A 161 8.28 11.49 -42.96
C THR A 161 8.34 12.38 -41.73
N VAL A 162 7.60 12.05 -40.68
CA VAL A 162 7.68 12.77 -39.41
C VAL A 162 9.07 12.55 -38.83
N PRO A 163 9.89 13.60 -38.63
CA PRO A 163 11.19 13.45 -37.99
C PRO A 163 11.02 12.81 -36.59
N GLN A 164 11.82 11.79 -36.32
CA GLN A 164 11.73 11.01 -35.07
C GLN A 164 12.29 11.77 -33.87
N GLU A 165 12.85 12.99 -34.10
CA GLU A 165 13.54 13.79 -33.08
C GLU A 165 12.61 14.44 -32.02
N ASP A 166 11.32 14.50 -32.27
CA ASP A 166 10.38 15.26 -31.43
C ASP A 166 9.59 14.42 -30.45
N LYS A 167 10.07 13.27 -30.03
CA LYS A 167 9.48 12.47 -28.95
C LYS A 167 9.78 13.03 -27.53
N ASN A 168 9.93 14.35 -27.41
CA ASN A 168 10.43 14.97 -26.18
C ASN A 168 9.37 15.16 -25.11
N THR A 169 8.10 15.29 -25.46
CA THR A 169 7.03 15.38 -24.44
C THR A 169 6.88 14.05 -23.71
N GLY A 170 7.14 14.07 -22.41
CA GLY A 170 7.13 12.86 -21.56
C GLY A 170 8.27 11.87 -21.79
N GLY A 171 9.26 12.19 -22.69
CA GLY A 171 10.40 11.35 -23.01
C GLY A 171 11.75 11.93 -22.61
N GLY A 172 12.84 11.31 -23.08
CA GLY A 172 14.21 11.77 -22.84
C GLY A 172 14.63 11.77 -21.37
N ALA A 173 15.54 12.68 -21.03
CA ALA A 173 16.06 12.81 -19.66
C ALA A 173 14.97 13.25 -18.67
N VAL A 174 14.07 14.16 -19.08
CA VAL A 174 12.98 14.66 -18.26
C VAL A 174 12.01 13.52 -17.92
N GLY A 175 11.62 12.71 -18.92
CA GLY A 175 10.74 11.56 -18.71
C GLY A 175 11.36 10.52 -17.78
N THR A 176 12.65 10.25 -17.92
CA THR A 176 13.38 9.34 -17.04
C THR A 176 13.42 9.85 -15.61
N LEU A 177 13.76 11.12 -15.38
CA LEU A 177 13.77 11.72 -14.05
C LEU A 177 12.38 11.77 -13.42
N TYR A 178 11.35 12.08 -14.22
CA TYR A 178 9.97 12.06 -13.76
C TYR A 178 9.55 10.64 -13.34
N GLY A 179 9.91 9.62 -14.12
CA GLY A 179 9.69 8.22 -13.77
C GLY A 179 10.39 7.81 -12.49
N ILE A 180 11.66 8.16 -12.31
CA ILE A 180 12.42 7.92 -11.06
C ILE A 180 11.72 8.61 -9.89
N GLY A 181 11.31 9.87 -10.04
CA GLY A 181 10.58 10.62 -9.02
C GLY A 181 9.27 9.92 -8.62
N ARG A 182 8.50 9.39 -9.58
CA ARG A 182 7.28 8.61 -9.31
C ARG A 182 7.58 7.37 -8.46
N TYR A 183 8.54 6.54 -8.84
CA TYR A 183 8.89 5.34 -8.07
C TYR A 183 9.46 5.67 -6.69
N ALA A 184 10.27 6.73 -6.58
CA ALA A 184 10.76 7.21 -5.30
C ALA A 184 9.62 7.68 -4.39
N ALA A 185 8.61 8.36 -4.94
CA ALA A 185 7.43 8.78 -4.19
C ALA A 185 6.63 7.57 -3.66
N TYR A 186 6.41 6.53 -4.48
CA TYR A 186 5.78 5.28 -4.02
C TYR A 186 6.60 4.61 -2.91
N ALA A 187 7.90 4.47 -3.09
CA ALA A 187 8.78 3.88 -2.09
C ALA A 187 8.74 4.69 -0.78
N GLY A 188 8.83 6.01 -0.86
CA GLY A 188 8.71 6.91 0.29
C GLY A 188 7.39 6.75 1.04
N TYR A 189 6.27 6.68 0.33
CA TYR A 189 4.94 6.43 0.90
C TYR A 189 4.88 5.08 1.64
N VAL A 190 5.36 4.02 1.01
CA VAL A 190 5.39 2.66 1.59
C VAL A 190 6.19 2.65 2.89
N LEU A 191 7.37 3.26 2.91
CA LEU A 191 8.23 3.29 4.10
C LEU A 191 7.64 4.18 5.22
N LEU A 192 7.08 5.34 4.87
CA LEU A 192 6.44 6.25 5.82
C LEU A 192 5.25 5.61 6.50
N ILE A 193 4.26 5.18 5.69
CA ILE A 193 2.99 4.67 6.21
C ILE A 193 3.17 3.30 6.84
N GLY A 194 3.94 2.42 6.20
CA GLY A 194 4.19 1.07 6.74
C GLY A 194 5.01 1.08 8.02
N GLY A 195 6.02 1.95 8.14
CA GLY A 195 6.81 2.12 9.34
C GLY A 195 5.98 2.65 10.52
N ALA A 196 5.17 3.68 10.29
CA ALA A 196 4.27 4.24 11.29
C ALA A 196 3.18 3.24 11.72
N ALA A 197 2.55 2.57 10.75
CA ALA A 197 1.52 1.56 11.01
C ALA A 197 2.09 0.34 11.76
N PHE A 198 3.31 -0.10 11.44
CA PHE A 198 3.99 -1.18 12.15
C PHE A 198 4.14 -0.88 13.63
N VAL A 199 4.55 0.36 13.97
CA VAL A 199 4.63 0.81 15.37
C VAL A 199 3.27 0.78 16.05
N LEU A 200 2.25 1.36 15.44
CA LEU A 200 0.92 1.49 16.06
C LEU A 200 0.16 0.16 16.17
N LEU A 201 0.26 -0.70 15.14
CA LEU A 201 -0.56 -1.91 15.05
C LEU A 201 0.15 -3.16 15.58
N CYS A 202 1.46 -3.28 15.34
CA CYS A 202 2.19 -4.53 15.57
C CYS A 202 3.10 -4.47 16.78
N ALA A 203 3.96 -3.45 16.87
CA ALA A 203 5.06 -3.38 17.84
C ALA A 203 5.22 -1.98 18.44
N PRO A 204 4.40 -1.57 19.42
CA PRO A 204 4.48 -0.23 20.04
C PRO A 204 5.88 0.14 20.56
N ARG A 205 6.61 -0.86 21.10
CA ARG A 205 8.02 -0.66 21.56
C ARG A 205 8.97 -0.25 20.45
N ALA A 206 8.66 -0.56 19.20
CA ALA A 206 9.50 -0.17 18.07
C ALA A 206 9.51 1.36 17.86
N ALA A 207 8.60 2.11 18.50
CA ALA A 207 8.64 3.58 18.53
C ALA A 207 9.97 4.12 19.07
N SER A 208 10.64 3.41 19.98
CA SER A 208 11.95 3.80 20.55
C SER A 208 13.14 3.31 19.72
N SER A 209 12.90 2.46 18.71
CA SER A 209 13.96 1.92 17.86
C SER A 209 14.44 2.97 16.85
N ARG A 210 15.71 3.38 16.95
CA ARG A 210 16.32 4.32 15.98
C ARG A 210 16.26 3.82 14.54
N ALA A 211 16.31 2.50 14.35
CA ALA A 211 16.23 1.92 13.01
C ALA A 211 14.86 2.15 12.36
N VAL A 212 13.78 1.91 13.12
CA VAL A 212 12.40 2.14 12.66
C VAL A 212 12.11 3.63 12.51
N GLN A 213 12.60 4.47 13.42
CA GLN A 213 12.51 5.93 13.31
C GLN A 213 13.17 6.42 12.02
N ARG A 214 14.43 6.03 11.77
CA ARG A 214 15.16 6.39 10.54
C ARG A 214 14.45 5.92 9.30
N LEU A 215 13.94 4.68 9.26
CA LEU A 215 13.17 4.14 8.14
C LEU A 215 11.97 5.04 7.81
N THR A 216 11.16 5.37 8.81
CA THR A 216 9.94 6.17 8.65
C THR A 216 10.26 7.61 8.25
N VAL A 217 11.26 8.23 8.87
CA VAL A 217 11.72 9.59 8.52
C VAL A 217 12.31 9.61 7.12
N THR A 218 13.12 8.61 6.73
CA THR A 218 13.62 8.47 5.36
C THR A 218 12.45 8.36 4.36
N GLY A 219 11.42 7.57 4.69
CA GLY A 219 10.20 7.49 3.87
C GLY A 219 9.56 8.87 3.68
N TRP A 220 9.39 9.63 4.76
CA TRP A 220 8.85 11.00 4.71
C TRP A 220 9.72 11.94 3.87
N THR A 221 11.04 11.94 4.09
CA THR A 221 11.99 12.79 3.35
C THR A 221 11.99 12.46 1.85
N VAL A 222 12.07 11.17 1.50
CA VAL A 222 12.07 10.71 0.11
C VAL A 222 10.75 11.08 -0.58
N LEU A 223 9.61 10.87 0.07
CA LEU A 223 8.31 11.23 -0.49
C LEU A 223 8.18 12.75 -0.71
N THR A 224 8.64 13.55 0.24
CA THR A 224 8.61 15.01 0.13
C THR A 224 9.52 15.50 -0.99
N ALA A 225 10.78 15.06 -1.02
CA ALA A 225 11.73 15.42 -2.06
C ALA A 225 11.27 15.00 -3.46
N ALA A 226 10.76 13.76 -3.58
CA ALA A 226 10.22 13.25 -4.82
C ALA A 226 8.98 14.04 -5.28
N THR A 227 8.09 14.42 -4.36
CA THR A 227 6.90 15.22 -4.71
C THR A 227 7.28 16.62 -5.20
N LEU A 228 8.26 17.27 -4.54
CA LEU A 228 8.80 18.55 -5.00
C LEU A 228 9.46 18.43 -6.38
N ALA A 229 10.27 17.38 -6.58
CA ALA A 229 10.91 17.14 -7.87
C ALA A 229 9.87 16.90 -8.99
N LEU A 230 8.82 16.11 -8.70
CA LEU A 230 7.72 15.86 -9.66
C LEU A 230 6.95 17.14 -9.99
N LEU A 231 6.74 18.03 -9.02
CA LEU A 231 6.07 19.31 -9.24
C LEU A 231 6.91 20.21 -10.17
N LEU A 232 8.20 20.32 -9.92
CA LEU A 232 9.12 21.12 -10.75
C LEU A 232 9.32 20.53 -12.14
N LEU A 233 9.43 19.20 -12.24
CA LEU A 233 9.58 18.50 -13.53
C LEU A 233 8.28 18.47 -14.35
N ARG A 234 7.13 18.83 -13.77
CA ARG A 234 5.84 18.72 -14.45
C ARG A 234 5.76 19.58 -15.71
N ASN A 235 6.19 20.85 -15.62
CA ASN A 235 6.19 21.76 -16.75
C ASN A 235 7.02 21.23 -17.93
N PRO A 236 8.32 20.94 -17.80
CA PRO A 236 9.08 20.35 -18.91
C PRO A 236 8.58 18.96 -19.33
N TYR A 237 8.01 18.16 -18.43
CA TYR A 237 7.47 16.83 -18.76
C TYR A 237 6.25 16.90 -19.67
N THR A 238 5.34 17.86 -19.45
CA THR A 238 4.14 18.03 -20.28
C THR A 238 4.37 18.95 -21.49
N GLY A 239 5.48 19.69 -21.51
CA GLY A 239 5.80 20.71 -22.50
C GLY A 239 7.03 20.36 -23.35
N SER A 240 8.07 21.15 -23.17
CA SER A 240 9.24 21.17 -24.06
C SER A 240 10.15 19.95 -23.99
N GLY A 241 10.13 19.17 -22.93
CA GLY A 241 11.08 18.10 -22.66
C GLY A 241 12.49 18.56 -22.27
N LYS A 242 12.73 19.88 -22.10
CA LYS A 242 14.04 20.45 -21.79
C LYS A 242 14.23 20.63 -20.30
N LEU A 243 15.34 20.11 -19.73
CA LEU A 243 15.65 20.27 -18.31
C LEU A 243 15.83 21.74 -17.88
N ALA A 244 16.23 22.63 -18.80
CA ALA A 244 16.38 24.06 -18.50
C ALA A 244 15.08 24.70 -18.00
N ASP A 245 13.93 24.22 -18.47
CA ASP A 245 12.62 24.76 -18.14
C ASP A 245 12.12 24.35 -16.74
N VAL A 246 12.88 23.53 -16.02
CA VAL A 246 12.65 23.26 -14.58
C VAL A 246 12.75 24.53 -13.75
N ALA A 247 13.62 25.48 -14.17
CA ALA A 247 13.82 26.76 -13.48
C ALA A 247 12.78 27.83 -13.87
N ASP A 248 11.94 27.56 -14.88
CA ASP A 248 10.85 28.45 -15.26
C ASP A 248 9.67 28.32 -14.28
N LEU A 249 9.68 29.19 -13.28
CA LEU A 249 8.61 29.27 -12.27
C LEU A 249 7.34 29.97 -12.82
N GLY A 250 7.43 30.62 -13.98
CA GLY A 250 6.26 31.29 -14.60
C GLY A 250 5.15 30.28 -14.95
N GLY A 251 5.51 29.11 -15.47
CA GLY A 251 4.57 28.04 -15.78
C GLY A 251 4.03 27.24 -14.57
N LEU A 252 4.55 27.50 -13.36
CA LEU A 252 4.14 26.73 -12.18
C LEU A 252 2.66 26.97 -11.82
N GLY A 253 2.15 28.18 -12.05
CA GLY A 253 0.74 28.52 -11.85
C GLY A 253 -0.19 27.65 -12.71
N ASP A 254 0.17 27.47 -13.99
CA ASP A 254 -0.58 26.64 -14.93
C ASP A 254 -0.51 25.15 -14.54
N VAL A 255 0.66 24.68 -14.09
CA VAL A 255 0.81 23.32 -13.57
C VAL A 255 -0.12 23.07 -12.39
N VAL A 256 -0.16 23.98 -11.42
CA VAL A 256 -1.00 23.85 -10.21
C VAL A 256 -2.50 23.87 -10.55
N ALA A 257 -2.90 24.56 -11.58
CA ALA A 257 -4.28 24.58 -12.06
C ALA A 257 -4.73 23.22 -12.66
N THR A 258 -3.79 22.34 -13.03
CA THR A 258 -4.12 20.99 -13.52
C THR A 258 -4.47 20.03 -12.38
N LYS A 259 -5.31 19.00 -12.64
CA LYS A 259 -5.60 17.94 -11.65
C LYS A 259 -4.32 17.28 -11.06
N PRO A 260 -3.33 16.85 -11.87
CA PRO A 260 -2.11 16.26 -11.33
C PRO A 260 -1.27 17.25 -10.52
N GLY A 261 -1.19 18.51 -10.94
CA GLY A 261 -0.47 19.55 -10.18
C GLY A 261 -1.13 19.84 -8.84
N ALA A 262 -2.45 20.01 -8.83
CA ALA A 262 -3.23 20.18 -7.60
C ALA A 262 -3.07 19.00 -6.64
N ALA A 263 -3.00 17.75 -7.17
CA ALA A 263 -2.75 16.55 -6.37
C ALA A 263 -1.34 16.57 -5.74
N LEU A 264 -0.31 17.04 -6.45
CA LEU A 264 1.05 17.18 -5.91
C LEU A 264 1.12 18.23 -4.80
N VAL A 265 0.46 19.38 -4.97
CA VAL A 265 0.37 20.42 -3.92
C VAL A 265 -0.39 19.89 -2.70
N SER A 266 -1.54 19.24 -2.90
CA SER A 266 -2.30 18.61 -1.82
C SER A 266 -1.46 17.57 -1.06
N ARG A 267 -0.62 16.81 -1.79
CA ARG A 267 0.33 15.85 -1.19
C ARG A 267 1.36 16.54 -0.32
N LEU A 268 1.92 17.69 -0.73
CA LEU A 268 2.86 18.47 0.09
C LEU A 268 2.21 18.98 1.38
N LEU A 269 0.98 19.46 1.33
CA LEU A 269 0.23 19.88 2.53
C LEU A 269 -0.02 18.70 3.48
N LEU A 270 -0.41 17.54 2.94
CA LEU A 270 -0.58 16.33 3.75
C LEU A 270 0.75 15.82 4.31
N LEU A 271 1.87 16.03 3.61
CA LEU A 271 3.21 15.69 4.10
C LEU A 271 3.65 16.59 5.24
N ALA A 272 3.24 17.85 5.28
CA ALA A 272 3.43 18.71 6.44
C ALA A 272 2.68 18.15 7.66
N ALA A 273 1.42 17.75 7.50
CA ALA A 273 0.66 17.07 8.55
C ALA A 273 1.28 15.73 8.96
N ALA A 274 1.79 14.95 7.99
CA ALA A 274 2.50 13.70 8.25
C ALA A 274 3.80 13.93 9.03
N GLY A 275 4.53 15.02 8.80
CA GLY A 275 5.72 15.40 9.56
C GLY A 275 5.39 15.68 11.03
N LEU A 276 4.32 16.40 11.31
CA LEU A 276 3.81 16.60 12.67
C LEU A 276 3.41 15.27 13.32
N PHE A 277 2.69 14.42 12.59
CA PHE A 277 2.32 13.08 13.04
C PHE A 277 3.53 12.23 13.42
N VAL A 278 4.57 12.19 12.56
CA VAL A 278 5.83 11.47 12.81
C VAL A 278 6.54 12.02 14.04
N SER A 279 6.55 13.33 14.21
CA SER A 279 7.14 14.00 15.40
C SER A 279 6.44 13.60 16.70
N VAL A 280 5.11 13.52 16.69
CA VAL A 280 4.33 13.07 17.86
C VAL A 280 4.52 11.57 18.10
N LEU A 281 4.53 10.75 17.05
CA LEU A 281 4.71 9.30 17.14
C LEU A 281 6.06 8.93 17.76
N PHE A 282 7.14 9.52 17.29
CA PHE A 282 8.49 9.21 17.75
C PHE A 282 8.97 10.12 18.91
N GLY A 283 8.24 11.19 19.20
CA GLY A 283 8.47 12.06 20.34
C GLY A 283 7.61 11.68 21.55
N ALA A 284 6.41 12.22 21.63
CA ALA A 284 5.53 12.09 22.80
C ALA A 284 5.10 10.63 23.06
N TYR A 285 4.67 9.90 22.01
CA TYR A 285 4.24 8.52 22.16
C TYR A 285 5.39 7.59 22.57
N ALA A 286 6.57 7.72 21.95
CA ALA A 286 7.73 6.90 22.29
C ALA A 286 8.21 7.14 23.73
N ARG A 287 8.18 8.39 24.23
CA ARG A 287 8.53 8.70 25.63
C ARG A 287 7.56 8.05 26.63
N ARG A 288 6.26 8.11 26.36
CA ARG A 288 5.24 7.51 27.22
C ARG A 288 5.29 5.99 27.23
N GLU A 289 5.66 5.37 26.13
CA GLU A 289 5.86 3.91 26.04
C GLU A 289 7.08 3.45 26.86
N ASN A 290 8.13 4.24 26.93
CA ASN A 290 9.31 3.94 27.76
C ASN A 290 9.06 4.21 29.26
N GLY A 291 8.44 5.33 29.62
CA GLY A 291 8.18 5.67 31.02
C GLY A 291 7.24 4.67 31.74
N GLY A 292 6.32 4.04 31.03
CA GLY A 292 5.48 3.00 31.60
C GLY A 292 6.18 1.69 31.94
N ARG A 293 7.37 1.44 31.36
CA ARG A 293 8.18 0.25 31.67
C ARG A 293 9.00 0.42 32.94
N ASP A 294 9.46 1.62 33.19
CA ASP A 294 10.25 1.91 34.39
C ASP A 294 9.37 1.83 35.66
N THR A 295 8.08 2.12 35.55
CA THR A 295 7.11 1.95 36.64
C THR A 295 6.72 0.49 36.85
N ASP A 296 6.47 -0.30 35.78
CA ASP A 296 6.15 -1.75 35.89
C ASP A 296 7.36 -2.56 36.40
N GLY A 297 8.60 -2.18 36.04
CA GLY A 297 9.83 -2.81 36.52
C GLY A 297 10.10 -2.53 38.00
N ARG A 298 9.71 -1.37 38.53
CA ARG A 298 9.89 -1.02 39.94
C ARG A 298 8.87 -1.72 40.84
N THR A 299 7.63 -1.86 40.42
CA THR A 299 6.60 -2.61 41.17
C THR A 299 6.85 -4.11 41.19
N GLY A 300 7.38 -4.70 40.12
CA GLY A 300 7.76 -6.12 40.09
C GLY A 300 8.99 -6.45 40.93
N GLY A 301 9.95 -5.53 41.10
CA GLY A 301 11.13 -5.68 41.94
C GLY A 301 10.85 -5.54 43.45
N ALA A 302 9.90 -4.71 43.78
CA ALA A 302 9.53 -4.48 45.20
C ALA A 302 8.79 -5.67 45.84
N THR A 303 8.05 -6.44 45.04
CA THR A 303 7.34 -7.64 45.51
C THR A 303 8.23 -8.87 45.65
N GLN A 304 9.38 -8.95 44.99
CA GLN A 304 10.35 -10.04 45.16
C GLN A 304 11.39 -9.76 46.27
N GLY A 305 11.64 -8.51 46.61
CA GLY A 305 12.54 -8.12 47.71
C GLY A 305 11.91 -8.20 49.08
N ALA A 306 10.57 -8.12 49.21
CA ALA A 306 9.87 -8.12 50.47
C ALA A 306 9.64 -9.51 51.12
N ALA A 307 9.99 -10.60 50.38
CA ALA A 307 9.83 -11.97 50.89
C ALA A 307 11.08 -12.54 51.58
N ALA A 308 12.21 -11.80 51.57
CA ALA A 308 13.49 -12.33 52.08
C ALA A 308 13.95 -11.72 53.41
N ASP A 309 13.24 -10.75 54.02
CA ASP A 309 13.64 -10.13 55.30
C ASP A 309 12.46 -10.01 56.30
N ALA A 310 11.97 -11.15 56.76
CA ALA A 310 11.01 -11.24 57.87
C ALA A 310 11.75 -11.60 59.18
N GLY A 311 12.53 -10.64 59.70
CA GLY A 311 13.22 -10.72 60.98
C GLY A 311 12.85 -9.52 61.86
N THR A 312 11.94 -9.72 62.84
CA THR A 312 11.72 -9.00 64.09
C THR A 312 12.01 -7.51 64.16
N GLY A 313 10.96 -6.69 64.11
CA GLY A 313 10.95 -5.28 64.47
C GLY A 313 9.55 -4.73 64.55
N SER A 314 8.96 -4.70 65.78
CA SER A 314 7.67 -4.07 66.08
C SER A 314 7.74 -2.56 65.89
N ALA A 315 7.16 -2.02 64.84
CA ALA A 315 6.87 -0.62 64.66
C ALA A 315 5.42 -0.44 64.15
N LYS A 316 4.67 0.33 64.90
CA LYS A 316 3.26 0.71 64.73
C LYS A 316 3.06 1.41 63.38
N PRO A 317 2.06 1.07 62.58
CA PRO A 317 1.80 1.76 61.33
C PRO A 317 0.98 3.02 61.59
N ASP A 318 1.57 4.19 61.35
CA ASP A 318 0.83 5.43 61.07
C ASP A 318 0.22 5.31 59.67
N GLY A 319 -1.08 5.22 59.63
CA GLY A 319 -1.83 5.15 58.40
C GLY A 319 -2.03 6.53 57.80
N THR A 320 -1.32 6.86 56.73
CA THR A 320 -1.70 7.86 55.69
C THR A 320 -0.64 7.90 54.56
N ALA A 321 -0.54 6.90 53.70
CA ALA A 321 0.18 7.01 52.42
C ALA A 321 -0.03 5.79 51.47
N ALA A 322 -1.24 5.39 51.18
CA ALA A 322 -1.45 4.27 50.24
C ALA A 322 -2.60 4.45 49.22
N GLU A 323 -3.24 5.62 49.14
CA GLU A 323 -4.36 5.82 48.20
C GLU A 323 -3.96 6.56 46.90
N GLY A 324 -2.76 7.17 46.77
CA GLY A 324 -2.37 7.96 45.60
C GLY A 324 -1.79 7.16 44.43
N THR A 325 -1.22 5.98 44.65
CA THR A 325 -0.44 5.26 43.61
C THR A 325 -1.27 4.43 42.65
N GLY A 326 -2.52 4.11 42.97
CA GLY A 326 -3.39 3.33 42.10
C GLY A 326 -4.11 4.12 41.02
N THR A 327 -4.44 5.38 41.31
CA THR A 327 -5.13 6.30 40.40
C THR A 327 -4.20 6.81 39.31
N ASP A 328 -2.97 7.20 39.66
CA ASP A 328 -1.97 7.72 38.72
C ASP A 328 -1.57 6.68 37.66
N GLY A 329 -1.48 5.41 38.03
CA GLY A 329 -1.20 4.32 37.10
C GLY A 329 -2.34 4.06 36.10
N ALA A 330 -3.58 4.13 36.56
CA ALA A 330 -4.76 3.93 35.72
C ALA A 330 -4.95 5.11 34.74
N GLU A 331 -4.69 6.33 35.16
CA GLU A 331 -4.74 7.52 34.31
C GLU A 331 -3.66 7.49 33.24
N ALA A 332 -2.41 7.14 33.55
CA ALA A 332 -1.33 6.98 32.60
C ALA A 332 -1.59 5.90 31.55
N VAL A 333 -2.27 4.81 31.90
CA VAL A 333 -2.70 3.76 30.95
C VAL A 333 -3.80 4.27 30.03
N ARG A 334 -4.78 5.01 30.53
CA ARG A 334 -5.86 5.61 29.73
C ARG A 334 -5.28 6.63 28.75
N GLU A 335 -4.43 7.53 29.21
CA GLU A 335 -3.81 8.56 28.38
C GLU A 335 -2.96 7.97 27.26
N ARG A 336 -2.21 6.89 27.52
CA ARG A 336 -1.46 6.16 26.47
C ARG A 336 -2.40 5.53 25.45
N ARG A 337 -3.48 4.94 25.90
CA ARG A 337 -4.48 4.33 25.01
C ARG A 337 -5.14 5.37 24.11
N ASP A 338 -5.54 6.50 24.69
CA ASP A 338 -6.22 7.58 23.97
C ASP A 338 -5.31 8.24 22.94
N LEU A 339 -4.04 8.48 23.31
CA LEU A 339 -3.03 8.95 22.35
C LEU A 339 -2.82 7.96 21.20
N ARG A 340 -2.76 6.67 21.49
CA ARG A 340 -2.63 5.63 20.45
C ARG A 340 -3.82 5.61 19.51
N TYR A 341 -5.05 5.72 20.02
CA TYR A 341 -6.25 5.78 19.19
C TYR A 341 -6.29 7.07 18.36
N GLY A 342 -5.95 8.22 18.95
CA GLY A 342 -5.86 9.48 18.23
C GLY A 342 -4.84 9.42 17.08
N LEU A 343 -3.65 8.86 17.34
CA LEU A 343 -2.63 8.65 16.32
C LEU A 343 -3.08 7.64 15.25
N ALA A 344 -3.79 6.57 15.62
CA ALA A 344 -4.28 5.60 14.65
C ALA A 344 -5.32 6.22 13.70
N ILE A 345 -6.27 6.97 14.24
CA ILE A 345 -7.31 7.66 13.45
C ILE A 345 -6.68 8.75 12.58
N GLY A 346 -5.93 9.68 13.17
CA GLY A 346 -5.29 10.78 12.44
C GLY A 346 -4.29 10.27 11.40
N GLY A 347 -3.50 9.25 11.76
CA GLY A 347 -2.57 8.60 10.84
C GLY A 347 -3.28 7.92 9.66
N THR A 348 -4.44 7.29 9.90
CA THR A 348 -5.24 6.67 8.83
C THR A 348 -5.79 7.73 7.88
N VAL A 349 -6.29 8.85 8.40
CA VAL A 349 -6.81 9.96 7.58
C VAL A 349 -5.70 10.55 6.70
N VAL A 350 -4.52 10.82 7.27
CA VAL A 350 -3.36 11.33 6.52
C VAL A 350 -2.88 10.31 5.48
N ALA A 351 -2.78 9.03 5.85
CA ALA A 351 -2.36 7.97 4.94
C ALA A 351 -3.33 7.79 3.76
N ALA A 352 -4.64 7.78 4.03
CA ALA A 352 -5.68 7.69 3.01
C ALA A 352 -5.70 8.94 2.12
N GLY A 353 -5.55 10.14 2.70
CA GLY A 353 -5.45 11.40 1.97
C GLY A 353 -4.24 11.42 1.03
N LEU A 354 -3.07 10.99 1.51
CA LEU A 354 -1.88 10.84 0.67
C LEU A 354 -2.12 9.86 -0.48
N ALA A 355 -2.70 8.69 -0.22
CA ALA A 355 -3.05 7.71 -1.27
C ALA A 355 -4.06 8.29 -2.27
N ALA A 356 -5.06 9.04 -1.79
CA ALA A 356 -6.07 9.67 -2.64
C ALA A 356 -5.46 10.68 -3.64
N THR A 357 -4.31 11.29 -3.32
CA THR A 357 -3.61 12.18 -4.28
C THR A 357 -3.11 11.44 -5.52
N TRP A 358 -2.79 10.14 -5.42
CA TRP A 358 -2.49 9.32 -6.60
C TRP A 358 -3.76 8.93 -7.35
N ALA A 359 -4.78 8.45 -6.62
CA ALA A 359 -6.07 8.10 -7.22
C ALA A 359 -6.69 9.27 -8.01
N MET A 360 -6.48 10.51 -7.55
CA MET A 360 -6.92 11.74 -8.26
C MET A 360 -6.08 12.07 -9.50
N ALA A 361 -4.79 11.75 -9.48
CA ALA A 361 -3.84 12.10 -10.55
C ALA A 361 -3.71 11.02 -11.62
N GLU A 362 -4.26 9.82 -11.41
CA GLU A 362 -4.06 8.66 -12.27
C GLU A 362 -5.39 8.07 -12.76
N HIS A 363 -5.34 6.90 -13.40
CA HIS A 363 -6.45 6.20 -14.06
C HIS A 363 -7.72 6.01 -13.21
N ALA A 364 -7.60 6.02 -11.89
CA ALA A 364 -8.75 5.88 -11.00
C ALA A 364 -9.72 7.06 -11.10
N SER A 365 -9.23 8.26 -11.50
CA SER A 365 -10.05 9.48 -11.64
C SER A 365 -10.69 9.64 -13.01
N THR A 366 -10.42 8.74 -13.95
CA THR A 366 -10.90 8.79 -15.35
C THR A 366 -11.69 7.54 -15.73
N GLY A 367 -12.53 7.64 -16.75
CA GLY A 367 -13.31 6.52 -17.29
C GLY A 367 -14.51 6.08 -16.44
N LEU A 368 -14.95 4.84 -16.65
CA LEU A 368 -16.14 4.28 -16.01
C LEU A 368 -15.91 3.98 -14.52
N GLN A 369 -16.95 4.16 -13.68
CA GLN A 369 -16.97 3.76 -12.26
C GLN A 369 -15.91 4.47 -11.38
N THR A 370 -15.59 5.74 -11.64
CA THR A 370 -14.61 6.52 -10.83
C THR A 370 -14.94 6.53 -9.34
N ALA A 371 -16.23 6.55 -8.97
CA ALA A 371 -16.69 6.53 -7.58
C ALA A 371 -16.27 5.24 -6.81
N VAL A 372 -16.07 4.12 -7.52
CA VAL A 372 -15.58 2.86 -6.95
C VAL A 372 -14.08 2.73 -7.14
N ALA A 373 -13.57 3.13 -8.30
CA ALA A 373 -12.16 2.97 -8.65
C ALA A 373 -11.22 3.74 -7.70
N MET A 374 -11.57 4.98 -7.36
CA MET A 374 -10.75 5.81 -6.45
C MET A 374 -10.62 5.20 -5.04
N PRO A 375 -11.70 4.81 -4.33
CA PRO A 375 -11.57 4.12 -3.05
C PRO A 375 -10.80 2.80 -3.13
N VAL A 376 -10.98 2.03 -4.20
CA VAL A 376 -10.25 0.76 -4.42
C VAL A 376 -8.75 1.02 -4.59
N ASP A 377 -8.36 2.06 -5.32
CA ASP A 377 -6.97 2.45 -5.52
C ASP A 377 -6.32 2.91 -4.21
N VAL A 378 -7.02 3.76 -3.45
CA VAL A 378 -6.59 4.16 -2.09
C VAL A 378 -6.38 2.95 -1.19
N LEU A 379 -7.33 2.01 -1.18
CA LEU A 379 -7.24 0.79 -0.38
C LEU A 379 -6.08 -0.10 -0.83
N HIS A 380 -5.84 -0.20 -2.14
CA HIS A 380 -4.70 -0.93 -2.71
C HIS A 380 -3.37 -0.36 -2.22
N LEU A 381 -3.16 0.96 -2.34
CA LEU A 381 -1.95 1.63 -1.88
C LEU A 381 -1.73 1.50 -0.37
N LEU A 382 -2.79 1.63 0.44
CA LEU A 382 -2.71 1.40 1.89
C LEU A 382 -2.28 -0.04 2.20
N ALA A 383 -2.85 -1.03 1.50
CA ALA A 383 -2.51 -2.43 1.70
C ALA A 383 -1.06 -2.75 1.30
N VAL A 384 -0.55 -2.16 0.19
CA VAL A 384 0.88 -2.24 -0.18
C VAL A 384 1.76 -1.67 0.93
N ALA A 385 1.42 -0.48 1.44
CA ALA A 385 2.21 0.18 2.48
C ALA A 385 2.25 -0.62 3.78
N LEU A 386 1.10 -1.14 4.24
CA LEU A 386 1.01 -1.97 5.43
C LEU A 386 1.82 -3.26 5.30
N TRP A 387 1.79 -3.89 4.13
CA TRP A 387 2.51 -5.15 3.90
C TRP A 387 4.01 -4.91 3.71
N LEU A 388 4.41 -4.22 2.63
CA LEU A 388 5.83 -4.05 2.28
C LEU A 388 6.57 -3.13 3.24
N GLY A 389 5.95 -2.01 3.63
CA GLY A 389 6.55 -1.08 4.58
C GLY A 389 6.61 -1.66 6.00
N GLY A 390 5.59 -2.44 6.40
CA GLY A 390 5.62 -3.20 7.65
C GLY A 390 6.69 -4.29 7.64
N LEU A 391 6.91 -4.96 6.50
CA LEU A 391 7.99 -5.93 6.32
C LEU A 391 9.36 -5.27 6.42
N ALA A 392 9.55 -4.09 5.81
CA ALA A 392 10.77 -3.30 5.91
C ALA A 392 11.04 -2.87 7.37
N ALA A 393 9.99 -2.44 8.11
CA ALA A 393 10.09 -2.09 9.52
C ALA A 393 10.46 -3.29 10.40
N LEU A 394 9.83 -4.45 10.15
CA LEU A 394 10.17 -5.70 10.83
C LEU A 394 11.63 -6.10 10.55
N PHE A 395 12.07 -6.03 9.30
CA PHE A 395 13.46 -6.31 8.92
C PHE A 395 14.44 -5.37 9.62
N CYS A 396 14.17 -4.07 9.65
CA CYS A 396 14.99 -3.10 10.37
C CYS A 396 15.04 -3.39 11.87
N LEU A 397 13.91 -3.78 12.46
CA LEU A 397 13.85 -4.14 13.88
C LEU A 397 14.67 -5.40 14.17
N LEU A 398 14.58 -6.44 13.35
CA LEU A 398 15.34 -7.68 13.49
C LEU A 398 16.85 -7.48 13.32
N ARG A 399 17.25 -6.57 12.41
CA ARG A 399 18.67 -6.40 12.06
C ARG A 399 19.40 -5.41 12.97
N TRP A 400 18.70 -4.37 13.46
CA TRP A 400 19.31 -3.26 14.19
C TRP A 400 18.52 -2.82 15.43
N GLY A 401 17.48 -3.54 15.82
CA GLY A 401 16.65 -3.22 16.98
C GLY A 401 16.55 -4.39 17.96
N PRO A 402 15.72 -4.25 19.00
CA PRO A 402 15.39 -5.35 19.91
C PRO A 402 14.58 -6.42 19.17
N SER A 403 14.87 -7.69 19.44
CA SER A 403 14.13 -8.82 18.83
C SER A 403 12.63 -8.71 19.09
N PRO A 404 11.78 -8.85 18.06
CA PRO A 404 10.34 -8.80 18.21
C PRO A 404 9.84 -9.99 19.05
N THR A 405 8.83 -9.76 19.88
CA THR A 405 8.16 -10.85 20.61
C THR A 405 7.33 -11.70 19.66
N GLY A 406 7.06 -12.94 20.06
CA GLY A 406 6.13 -13.81 19.32
C GLY A 406 4.74 -13.20 19.12
N ALA A 407 4.26 -12.39 20.08
CA ALA A 407 2.99 -11.67 19.95
C ALA A 407 3.03 -10.58 18.85
N GLU A 408 4.11 -9.83 18.75
CA GLU A 408 4.31 -8.80 17.71
C GLU A 408 4.45 -9.43 16.33
N ALA A 409 5.21 -10.52 16.23
CA ALA A 409 5.33 -11.28 14.99
C ALA A 409 3.96 -11.82 14.53
N ARG A 410 3.15 -12.36 15.44
CA ARG A 410 1.78 -12.81 15.13
C ARG A 410 0.84 -11.67 14.72
N ARG A 411 0.94 -10.49 15.35
CA ARG A 411 0.18 -9.30 14.95
C ARG A 411 0.55 -8.87 13.53
N PHE A 412 1.85 -8.77 13.25
CA PHE A 412 2.33 -8.44 11.91
C PHE A 412 1.89 -9.48 10.87
N SER A 413 2.00 -10.78 11.16
CA SER A 413 1.55 -11.84 10.26
C SER A 413 0.05 -11.72 9.91
N ARG A 414 -0.80 -11.31 10.86
CA ARG A 414 -2.23 -11.04 10.58
C ARG A 414 -2.43 -9.83 9.70
N VAL A 415 -1.76 -8.72 9.99
CA VAL A 415 -1.82 -7.50 9.18
C VAL A 415 -1.34 -7.79 7.76
N ALA A 416 -0.18 -8.44 7.61
CA ALA A 416 0.39 -8.80 6.32
C ALA A 416 -0.55 -9.69 5.50
N PHE A 417 -1.13 -10.73 6.11
CA PHE A 417 -2.07 -11.62 5.42
C PHE A 417 -3.35 -10.90 4.97
N THR A 418 -3.92 -10.06 5.84
CA THR A 418 -5.10 -9.24 5.49
C THR A 418 -4.76 -8.29 4.35
N SER A 419 -3.60 -7.61 4.41
CA SER A 419 -3.15 -6.71 3.35
C SER A 419 -2.98 -7.42 2.01
N VAL A 420 -2.36 -8.61 1.99
CA VAL A 420 -2.19 -9.39 0.76
C VAL A 420 -3.54 -9.85 0.19
N THR A 421 -4.50 -10.22 1.04
CA THR A 421 -5.86 -10.55 0.60
C THR A 421 -6.56 -9.35 -0.02
N VAL A 422 -6.46 -8.17 0.61
CA VAL A 422 -6.99 -6.91 0.05
C VAL A 422 -6.31 -6.57 -1.26
N LEU A 423 -4.98 -6.73 -1.35
CA LEU A 423 -4.21 -6.50 -2.59
C LEU A 423 -4.68 -7.42 -3.73
N ALA A 424 -4.91 -8.69 -3.44
CA ALA A 424 -5.42 -9.63 -4.44
C ALA A 424 -6.81 -9.22 -4.95
N ALA A 425 -7.72 -8.85 -4.05
CA ALA A 425 -9.07 -8.44 -4.41
C ALA A 425 -9.09 -7.11 -5.19
N THR A 426 -8.40 -6.09 -4.69
CA THR A 426 -8.33 -4.77 -5.33
C THR A 426 -7.56 -4.82 -6.64
N GLY A 427 -6.46 -5.59 -6.70
CA GLY A 427 -5.67 -5.77 -7.91
C GLY A 427 -6.43 -6.52 -9.01
N LEU A 428 -7.27 -7.49 -8.66
CA LEU A 428 -8.14 -8.17 -9.62
C LEU A 428 -9.18 -7.21 -10.20
N TYR A 429 -9.81 -6.38 -9.37
CA TYR A 429 -10.73 -5.33 -9.81
C TYR A 429 -10.04 -4.32 -10.76
N GLN A 430 -8.89 -3.78 -10.38
CA GLN A 430 -8.14 -2.83 -11.21
C GLN A 430 -7.73 -3.44 -12.56
N SER A 431 -7.27 -4.68 -12.51
CA SER A 431 -6.85 -5.43 -13.70
C SER A 431 -8.02 -5.67 -14.66
N TRP A 432 -9.17 -6.09 -14.11
CA TRP A 432 -10.38 -6.24 -14.90
C TRP A 432 -10.80 -4.91 -15.55
N ARG A 433 -10.79 -3.82 -14.80
CA ARG A 433 -11.15 -2.48 -15.31
C ARG A 433 -10.24 -2.03 -16.47
N GLN A 434 -8.96 -2.43 -16.46
CA GLN A 434 -8.00 -2.08 -17.52
C GLN A 434 -8.14 -2.96 -18.76
N VAL A 435 -8.42 -4.25 -18.60
CA VAL A 435 -8.51 -5.20 -19.72
C VAL A 435 -9.85 -5.10 -20.45
N GLY A 436 -10.93 -4.86 -19.73
CA GLY A 436 -12.27 -4.63 -20.26
C GLY A 436 -12.96 -5.88 -20.82
N THR A 437 -12.27 -6.77 -21.53
CA THR A 437 -12.86 -8.00 -22.11
C THR A 437 -12.01 -9.23 -21.81
N LEU A 438 -12.65 -10.41 -21.68
CA LEU A 438 -11.93 -11.67 -21.45
C LEU A 438 -11.04 -12.07 -22.66
N ASP A 439 -11.44 -11.69 -23.86
CA ASP A 439 -10.66 -11.94 -25.06
C ASP A 439 -9.33 -11.18 -25.07
N ALA A 440 -9.34 -9.94 -24.58
CA ALA A 440 -8.14 -9.14 -24.45
C ALA A 440 -7.12 -9.69 -23.43
N LEU A 441 -7.51 -10.57 -22.51
CA LEU A 441 -6.58 -11.28 -21.62
C LEU A 441 -5.62 -12.21 -22.36
N THR A 442 -6.08 -12.84 -23.43
CA THR A 442 -5.28 -13.81 -24.19
C THR A 442 -4.68 -13.22 -25.47
N SER A 443 -5.35 -12.24 -26.08
CA SER A 443 -4.96 -11.64 -27.34
C SER A 443 -3.96 -10.48 -27.22
N THR A 444 -3.82 -9.86 -26.03
CA THR A 444 -2.91 -8.73 -25.83
C THR A 444 -1.70 -9.11 -24.98
N SER A 445 -0.53 -8.50 -25.27
CA SER A 445 0.67 -8.67 -24.43
C SER A 445 0.45 -8.25 -22.99
N TYR A 446 -0.39 -7.23 -22.77
CA TYR A 446 -0.77 -6.77 -21.43
C TYR A 446 -1.60 -7.83 -20.68
N GLY A 447 -2.60 -8.43 -21.34
CA GLY A 447 -3.41 -9.49 -20.76
C GLY A 447 -2.58 -10.73 -20.38
N GLN A 448 -1.65 -11.14 -21.24
CA GLN A 448 -0.74 -12.26 -20.95
C GLN A 448 0.16 -11.98 -19.73
N LEU A 449 0.75 -10.79 -19.63
CA LEU A 449 1.54 -10.38 -18.46
C LEU A 449 0.67 -10.31 -17.18
N LEU A 450 -0.59 -9.91 -17.33
CA LEU A 450 -1.55 -9.89 -16.23
C LEU A 450 -1.85 -11.30 -15.72
N ILE A 451 -2.05 -12.29 -16.60
CA ILE A 451 -2.23 -13.70 -16.21
C ILE A 451 -1.02 -14.18 -15.40
N VAL A 452 0.20 -13.91 -15.89
CA VAL A 452 1.45 -14.25 -15.16
C VAL A 452 1.46 -13.60 -13.77
N LYS A 453 1.12 -12.31 -13.68
CA LYS A 453 1.05 -11.58 -12.40
C LYS A 453 0.04 -12.19 -11.44
N VAL A 454 -1.15 -12.54 -11.91
CA VAL A 454 -2.21 -13.16 -11.08
C VAL A 454 -1.76 -14.54 -10.57
N VAL A 455 -1.14 -15.36 -11.42
CA VAL A 455 -0.59 -16.67 -11.03
C VAL A 455 0.51 -16.52 -9.97
N LEU A 456 1.43 -15.57 -10.14
CA LEU A 456 2.49 -15.29 -9.16
C LEU A 456 1.90 -14.82 -7.82
N VAL A 457 0.91 -13.94 -7.84
CA VAL A 457 0.22 -13.48 -6.62
C VAL A 457 -0.48 -14.65 -5.93
N ALA A 458 -1.19 -15.52 -6.67
CA ALA A 458 -1.83 -16.71 -6.13
C ALA A 458 -0.81 -17.67 -5.48
N ALA A 459 0.34 -17.88 -6.12
CA ALA A 459 1.43 -18.69 -5.59
C ALA A 459 2.00 -18.08 -4.29
N LEU A 460 2.23 -16.76 -4.25
CA LEU A 460 2.69 -16.05 -3.04
C LEU A 460 1.70 -16.15 -1.88
N VAL A 461 0.41 -15.99 -2.15
CA VAL A 461 -0.66 -16.17 -1.15
C VAL A 461 -0.69 -17.59 -0.61
N ALA A 462 -0.56 -18.59 -1.49
CA ALA A 462 -0.52 -20.01 -1.10
C ALA A 462 0.71 -20.32 -0.23
N VAL A 463 1.90 -19.83 -0.60
CA VAL A 463 3.13 -19.97 0.20
C VAL A 463 2.99 -19.29 1.55
N GLY A 464 2.46 -18.07 1.60
CA GLY A 464 2.20 -17.34 2.84
C GLY A 464 1.21 -18.06 3.75
N TRP A 465 0.14 -18.63 3.20
CA TRP A 465 -0.83 -19.42 3.94
C TRP A 465 -0.22 -20.71 4.49
N PHE A 466 0.56 -21.43 3.69
CA PHE A 466 1.25 -22.65 4.10
C PHE A 466 2.29 -22.38 5.20
N SER A 467 3.13 -21.37 5.03
CA SER A 467 4.10 -20.91 6.02
C SER A 467 3.45 -20.57 7.35
N ARG A 468 2.34 -19.81 7.30
CA ARG A 468 1.57 -19.45 8.50
C ARG A 468 0.96 -20.66 9.21
N ARG A 469 0.45 -21.63 8.44
CA ARG A 469 -0.11 -22.86 8.99
C ARG A 469 0.96 -23.74 9.63
N TRP A 470 2.16 -23.76 9.06
CA TRP A 470 3.29 -24.53 9.61
C TRP A 470 3.83 -23.89 10.89
N THR A 471 4.08 -22.58 10.90
CA THR A 471 4.52 -21.88 12.11
C THR A 471 3.52 -21.98 13.26
N ALA A 472 2.21 -22.01 12.99
CA ALA A 472 1.21 -22.26 14.02
C ALA A 472 1.34 -23.65 14.66
N ARG A 473 1.66 -24.68 13.89
CA ARG A 473 1.88 -26.05 14.40
C ARG A 473 3.12 -26.17 15.28
N LEU A 474 4.19 -25.41 14.96
CA LEU A 474 5.42 -25.40 15.76
C LEU A 474 5.27 -24.70 17.11
N THR A 475 4.26 -23.85 17.28
CA THR A 475 3.96 -23.15 18.54
C THR A 475 2.96 -23.90 19.43
N GLU A 476 2.30 -24.95 18.94
CA GLU A 476 1.35 -25.77 19.69
C GLU A 476 2.00 -26.95 20.44
N ASP A 477 3.33 -27.14 20.36
CA ASP A 477 4.04 -28.26 20.98
C ASP A 477 5.08 -27.84 22.06
N PRO A 478 4.73 -27.03 23.08
CA PRO A 478 5.59 -26.85 24.27
C PRO A 478 5.41 -27.96 25.32
N ALA A 479 4.41 -28.84 25.17
CA ALA A 479 4.08 -29.84 26.19
C ALA A 479 4.79 -31.18 26.01
N ALA A 480 5.50 -31.41 24.92
CA ALA A 480 6.25 -32.66 24.66
C ALA A 480 7.67 -32.66 25.25
N GLY A 481 8.20 -31.49 25.68
CA GLY A 481 9.57 -31.34 26.19
C GLY A 481 9.76 -31.51 27.71
N GLU A 482 8.67 -31.42 28.52
CA GLU A 482 8.82 -31.37 29.98
C GLU A 482 8.47 -32.69 30.73
N ARG A 483 8.17 -33.78 30.04
CA ARG A 483 7.83 -35.04 30.68
C ARG A 483 8.94 -36.05 31.02
N PRO A 484 10.25 -35.88 30.75
CA PRO A 484 11.24 -36.87 31.21
C PRO A 484 11.95 -36.57 32.55
N GLN A 485 11.90 -35.37 33.12
CA GLN A 485 12.66 -35.07 34.34
C GLN A 485 11.91 -35.37 35.64
N ALA A 486 10.61 -35.23 35.70
CA ALA A 486 9.84 -35.56 36.89
C ALA A 486 9.75 -37.09 37.18
N ALA A 487 9.80 -37.92 36.14
CA ALA A 487 9.82 -39.40 36.30
C ALA A 487 11.17 -39.98 36.72
N ARG A 488 12.29 -39.26 36.54
CA ARG A 488 13.62 -39.70 37.00
C ARG A 488 13.91 -39.31 38.44
N ALA A 489 13.26 -38.32 39.01
CA ALA A 489 13.43 -37.95 40.42
C ALA A 489 12.68 -38.85 41.41
N ALA A 490 11.72 -39.65 40.92
CA ALA A 490 10.90 -40.56 41.77
C ALA A 490 11.44 -41.99 41.83
N ALA A 491 12.57 -42.31 41.16
CA ALA A 491 13.15 -43.67 41.10
C ALA A 491 14.55 -43.77 41.73
N VAL A 492 14.74 -43.14 42.89
CA VAL A 492 15.93 -43.42 43.73
C VAL A 492 15.53 -44.47 44.76
N PRO A 493 16.05 -45.72 44.73
CA PRO A 493 15.80 -46.73 45.74
C PRO A 493 16.46 -46.34 47.07
N GLY A 494 15.70 -46.46 48.16
CA GLY A 494 16.12 -46.09 49.50
C GLY A 494 17.44 -46.73 49.94
N SER A 495 18.31 -45.90 50.49
CA SER A 495 19.55 -46.33 51.16
C SER A 495 19.17 -47.06 52.47
N ARG A 496 19.58 -48.34 52.55
CA ARG A 496 19.53 -49.13 53.78
C ARG A 496 20.44 -48.52 54.82
N SER A 497 19.93 -48.27 56.03
CA SER A 497 20.73 -47.94 57.22
C SER A 497 21.54 -49.17 57.67
N PRO A 498 22.82 -49.05 58.09
CA PRO A 498 23.53 -50.13 58.66
C PRO A 498 23.14 -50.37 60.11
N GLU A 499 22.82 -51.63 60.39
CA GLU A 499 22.52 -52.21 61.73
C GLU A 499 23.77 -52.21 62.59
N ARG A 500 23.64 -51.70 63.82
CA ARG A 500 24.69 -51.65 64.86
C ARG A 500 24.89 -53.08 65.46
N ALA A 501 26.01 -53.71 65.20
CA ALA A 501 26.39 -54.90 65.88
C ALA A 501 26.84 -54.62 67.35
N ALA A 502 26.20 -55.26 68.30
CA ALA A 502 26.58 -55.27 69.71
C ALA A 502 27.72 -56.25 69.92
N THR A 503 28.76 -55.83 70.58
CA THR A 503 29.84 -56.64 71.07
C THR A 503 29.43 -57.21 72.46
N PRO A 504 29.67 -58.53 72.76
CA PRO A 504 29.60 -59.05 74.12
C PRO A 504 30.95 -58.93 74.81
N ALA A 505 30.88 -58.54 76.05
CA ALA A 505 32.00 -58.55 76.98
C ALA A 505 32.35 -59.99 77.44
N GLY A 506 33.58 -60.22 77.63
CA GLY A 506 34.22 -61.36 78.26
C GLY A 506 35.67 -61.07 78.44
#